data_14145da5b73863a4b2c6a49c0d7d382b
#
_entry.id   14145da5b73863a4b2c6a49c0d7d382b
#
_cell.length_a   1.000
_cell.length_b   1.000
_cell.length_c   1.000
_cell.angle_alpha   90.00
_cell.angle_beta   90.00
_cell.angle_gamma   90.00
#
_symmetry.space_group_name_H-M   'P 1'
#
loop_
_entity.id
_entity.type
_entity.pdbx_description
1 polymer ?
#
loop_
_entity_poly.entity_id
_entity_poly.type
_entity_poly.pdbx_seq_one_letter_code
_entity_poly.pdbx_strand_id
1 'polypeptide(L)'
;MTDITTSHRIEIAAPPERVWEALTTPDQISQWFFGVDTESDWQVGSSIVHRGEYQGRPYEDRGEIVELDRPRRFVHTHWSATSGLPDAPENYQRVLWAVEPSSDGTAVTVAEDNLPSEDAKAISDRSWPQALENLRALLEG
;
A
#
# COMPACT_ATOMS: atom_id res chain seq x y z
N MET A 1 -11.06 16.37 -6.37
CA MET A 1 -11.15 14.90 -6.45
C MET A 1 -11.20 14.47 -7.88
N THR A 2 -10.66 13.29 -8.17
CA THR A 2 -10.62 12.72 -9.51
C THR A 2 -11.30 11.36 -9.53
N ASP A 3 -11.62 10.88 -10.75
CA ASP A 3 -12.12 9.52 -10.95
C ASP A 3 -11.01 8.57 -11.41
N ILE A 4 -9.74 9.00 -11.27
CA ILE A 4 -8.60 8.21 -11.72
C ILE A 4 -8.27 7.15 -10.67
N THR A 5 -8.32 5.87 -11.07
CA THR A 5 -8.11 4.73 -10.18
C THR A 5 -7.13 3.74 -10.81
N THR A 6 -6.56 2.89 -9.98
CA THR A 6 -5.75 1.76 -10.44
C THR A 6 -6.00 0.56 -9.54
N SER A 7 -5.78 -0.65 -10.06
CA SER A 7 -5.96 -1.89 -9.31
C SER A 7 -5.04 -2.96 -9.87
N HIS A 8 -4.40 -3.71 -8.98
CA HIS A 8 -3.47 -4.78 -9.34
C HIS A 8 -3.69 -5.97 -8.42
N ARG A 9 -3.50 -7.18 -8.96
CA ARG A 9 -3.75 -8.43 -8.24
C ARG A 9 -2.60 -9.41 -8.47
N ILE A 10 -2.28 -10.19 -7.44
CA ILE A 10 -1.29 -11.27 -7.53
C ILE A 10 -1.75 -12.46 -6.70
N GLU A 11 -1.32 -13.66 -7.07
CA GLU A 11 -1.54 -14.85 -6.26
C GLU A 11 -0.22 -15.25 -5.62
N ILE A 12 -0.27 -15.59 -4.33
CA ILE A 12 0.91 -15.89 -3.52
C ILE A 12 0.68 -17.25 -2.84
N ALA A 13 1.68 -18.12 -2.92
CA ALA A 13 1.61 -19.45 -2.28
C ALA A 13 1.96 -19.34 -0.79
N ALA A 14 1.07 -18.66 -0.05
CA ALA A 14 1.17 -18.48 1.40
C ALA A 14 -0.24 -18.30 1.96
N PRO A 15 -0.49 -18.67 3.22
CA PRO A 15 -1.82 -18.50 3.80
C PRO A 15 -2.16 -17.03 4.05
N PRO A 16 -3.46 -16.67 4.07
CA PRO A 16 -3.89 -15.28 4.28
C PRO A 16 -3.28 -14.61 5.53
N GLU A 17 -3.17 -15.33 6.63
CA GLU A 17 -2.58 -14.79 7.84
C GLU A 17 -1.12 -14.37 7.65
N ARG A 18 -0.36 -15.13 6.88
CA ARG A 18 1.03 -14.82 6.60
C ARG A 18 1.15 -13.60 5.69
N VAL A 19 0.25 -13.47 4.71
CA VAL A 19 0.17 -12.29 3.85
C VAL A 19 -0.17 -11.06 4.69
N TRP A 20 -1.16 -11.20 5.56
CA TRP A 20 -1.60 -10.11 6.43
C TRP A 20 -0.44 -9.60 7.30
N GLU A 21 0.32 -10.51 7.88
CA GLU A 21 1.47 -10.17 8.70
C GLU A 21 2.47 -9.31 7.90
N ALA A 22 2.74 -9.71 6.65
CA ALA A 22 3.67 -8.96 5.80
C ALA A 22 3.14 -7.57 5.45
N LEU A 23 1.82 -7.40 5.36
CA LEU A 23 1.20 -6.10 5.04
C LEU A 23 1.14 -5.16 6.24
N THR A 24 1.22 -5.69 7.46
CA THR A 24 0.99 -4.90 8.68
C THR A 24 2.16 -4.93 9.66
N THR A 25 3.32 -5.43 9.25
CA THR A 25 4.52 -5.45 10.09
C THR A 25 5.59 -4.58 9.44
N PRO A 26 5.99 -3.47 10.10
CA PRO A 26 6.95 -2.51 9.49
C PRO A 26 8.23 -3.14 8.96
N ASP A 27 8.84 -4.07 9.69
CA ASP A 27 10.07 -4.73 9.24
C ASP A 27 9.87 -5.53 7.95
N GLN A 28 8.68 -6.07 7.75
CA GLN A 28 8.38 -6.81 6.53
C GLN A 28 7.99 -5.87 5.40
N ILE A 29 7.24 -4.81 5.70
CA ILE A 29 6.85 -3.81 4.71
C ILE A 29 8.10 -3.23 4.05
N SER A 30 9.14 -2.90 4.80
CA SER A 30 10.36 -2.34 4.23
C SER A 30 11.03 -3.30 3.24
N GLN A 31 10.84 -4.61 3.41
CA GLN A 31 11.44 -5.60 2.52
C GLN A 31 10.74 -5.71 1.16
N TRP A 32 9.41 -5.53 1.12
CA TRP A 32 8.71 -5.62 -0.16
C TRP A 32 8.33 -4.25 -0.73
N PHE A 33 8.29 -3.21 0.09
CA PHE A 33 7.87 -1.89 -0.35
C PHE A 33 9.04 -0.92 -0.42
N PHE A 34 10.03 -1.26 -1.24
CA PHE A 34 11.15 -0.39 -1.65
C PHE A 34 11.94 0.24 -0.49
N GLY A 35 12.08 -0.48 0.62
CA GLY A 35 12.83 0.00 1.78
C GLY A 35 12.13 1.08 2.60
N VAL A 36 10.84 1.30 2.36
CA VAL A 36 10.06 2.31 3.09
C VAL A 36 9.91 1.91 4.54
N ASP A 37 10.10 2.89 5.45
CA ASP A 37 9.89 2.73 6.88
C ASP A 37 8.47 3.18 7.22
N THR A 38 7.65 2.27 7.75
CA THR A 38 6.24 2.51 8.04
C THR A 38 6.01 2.52 9.54
N GLU A 39 5.25 3.50 10.02
CA GLU A 39 4.91 3.65 11.42
C GLU A 39 3.42 3.83 11.61
N SER A 40 2.81 3.07 12.51
CA SER A 40 1.38 3.17 12.84
C SER A 40 1.10 2.43 14.14
N ASP A 41 0.01 2.81 14.81
CA ASP A 41 -0.53 2.05 15.95
C ASP A 41 -1.41 0.89 15.50
N TRP A 42 -1.68 0.78 14.20
CA TRP A 42 -2.45 -0.31 13.57
C TRP A 42 -3.85 -0.47 14.16
N GLN A 43 -4.54 0.65 14.31
CA GLN A 43 -5.93 0.71 14.75
C GLN A 43 -6.70 1.65 13.83
N VAL A 44 -7.98 1.38 13.64
CA VAL A 44 -8.85 2.29 12.88
C VAL A 44 -8.81 3.66 13.54
N GLY A 45 -8.56 4.70 12.75
CA GLY A 45 -8.42 6.07 13.23
C GLY A 45 -7.00 6.48 13.55
N SER A 46 -6.04 5.53 13.62
CA SER A 46 -4.65 5.90 13.87
C SER A 46 -3.98 6.37 12.59
N SER A 47 -2.94 7.18 12.73
CA SER A 47 -2.14 7.61 11.59
C SER A 47 -1.29 6.47 11.07
N ILE A 48 -0.95 6.54 9.78
CA ILE A 48 0.04 5.69 9.16
C ILE A 48 1.01 6.58 8.40
N VAL A 49 2.31 6.42 8.66
CA VAL A 49 3.35 7.26 8.11
C VAL A 49 4.37 6.39 7.40
N HIS A 50 4.73 6.79 6.18
CA HIS A 50 5.75 6.11 5.38
C HIS A 50 6.90 7.07 5.17
N ARG A 51 8.11 6.66 5.57
CA ARG A 51 9.31 7.46 5.40
C ARG A 51 10.26 6.73 4.48
N GLY A 52 10.84 7.45 3.54
CA GLY A 52 11.80 6.87 2.61
C GLY A 52 12.72 7.94 2.05
N GLU A 53 13.48 7.52 1.04
CA GLU A 53 14.42 8.41 0.36
C GLU A 53 14.30 8.17 -1.14
N TYR A 54 14.24 9.24 -1.91
CA TYR A 54 14.15 9.17 -3.35
C TYR A 54 15.17 10.14 -3.95
N GLN A 55 16.09 9.60 -4.72
CA GLN A 55 17.18 10.38 -5.35
C GLN A 55 17.96 11.20 -4.32
N GLY A 56 18.26 10.59 -3.17
CA GLY A 56 19.03 11.23 -2.11
C GLY A 56 18.27 12.19 -1.23
N ARG A 57 16.96 12.34 -1.43
CA ARG A 57 16.13 13.25 -0.65
C ARG A 57 15.14 12.48 0.22
N PRO A 58 15.10 12.75 1.54
CA PRO A 58 14.11 12.09 2.38
C PRO A 58 12.70 12.61 2.10
N TYR A 59 11.71 11.73 2.24
CA TYR A 59 10.32 12.12 2.14
C TYR A 59 9.50 11.43 3.23
N GLU A 60 8.34 12.01 3.54
CA GLU A 60 7.39 11.44 4.49
C GLU A 60 6.00 11.53 3.88
N ASP A 61 5.39 10.36 3.66
CA ASP A 61 4.00 10.26 3.21
C ASP A 61 3.14 9.91 4.42
N ARG A 62 1.89 10.32 4.41
CA ARG A 62 1.02 10.12 5.57
C ARG A 62 -0.41 9.80 5.19
N GLY A 63 -1.13 9.19 6.13
CA GLY A 63 -2.53 8.88 5.98
C GLY A 63 -3.12 8.41 7.30
N GLU A 64 -4.30 7.83 7.23
CA GLU A 64 -5.03 7.33 8.37
C GLU A 64 -5.61 5.96 8.04
N ILE A 65 -5.60 5.03 9.00
CA ILE A 65 -6.23 3.73 8.84
C ILE A 65 -7.73 3.90 8.92
N VAL A 66 -8.43 3.51 7.87
CA VAL A 66 -9.89 3.66 7.74
C VAL A 66 -10.59 2.36 8.06
N GLU A 67 -10.01 1.23 7.66
CA GLU A 67 -10.60 -0.08 7.88
C GLU A 67 -9.50 -1.10 8.13
N LEU A 68 -9.72 -2.00 9.08
CA LEU A 68 -8.75 -3.04 9.40
C LEU A 68 -9.51 -4.29 9.82
N ASP A 69 -9.80 -5.16 8.85
CA ASP A 69 -10.53 -6.41 9.05
C ASP A 69 -9.59 -7.59 8.77
N ARG A 70 -8.91 -8.03 9.81
CA ARG A 70 -7.91 -9.11 9.74
C ARG A 70 -8.55 -10.45 9.41
N PRO A 71 -8.01 -11.22 8.50
CA PRO A 71 -6.87 -10.97 7.61
C PRO A 71 -7.29 -10.64 6.18
N ARG A 72 -8.45 -10.00 6.00
CA ARG A 72 -9.12 -9.87 4.71
C ARG A 72 -9.03 -8.51 4.06
N ARG A 73 -9.04 -7.43 4.86
CA ARG A 73 -9.21 -6.11 4.28
C ARG A 73 -8.53 -5.03 5.11
N PHE A 74 -7.73 -4.21 4.43
CA PHE A 74 -7.00 -3.11 5.04
C PHE A 74 -7.15 -1.89 4.13
N VAL A 75 -7.69 -0.80 4.66
CA VAL A 75 -7.88 0.43 3.90
C VAL A 75 -7.25 1.58 4.68
N HIS A 76 -6.43 2.36 3.99
CA HIS A 76 -5.89 3.60 4.57
C HIS A 76 -5.90 4.70 3.54
N THR A 77 -5.91 5.95 4.01
CA THR A 77 -5.70 7.08 3.12
C THR A 77 -4.21 7.32 2.95
N HIS A 78 -3.84 8.11 1.94
CA HIS A 78 -2.44 8.36 1.60
C HIS A 78 -2.29 9.70 0.91
N TRP A 79 -1.35 10.49 1.40
CA TRP A 79 -0.93 11.73 0.76
C TRP A 79 0.59 11.74 0.72
N SER A 80 1.15 12.11 -0.44
CA SER A 80 2.60 12.13 -0.63
C SER A 80 3.12 13.57 -0.60
N ALA A 81 4.16 13.79 0.22
CA ALA A 81 4.84 15.09 0.27
C ALA A 81 5.50 15.43 -1.07
N THR A 82 5.76 14.42 -1.91
CA THR A 82 6.39 14.64 -3.22
C THR A 82 5.38 14.91 -4.33
N SER A 83 4.08 14.89 -4.02
CA SER A 83 3.03 15.09 -5.02
C SER A 83 2.95 16.52 -5.56
N GLY A 84 3.47 17.49 -4.80
CA GLY A 84 3.33 18.91 -5.15
C GLY A 84 1.98 19.50 -4.75
N LEU A 85 1.10 18.72 -4.14
CA LEU A 85 -0.22 19.16 -3.72
C LEU A 85 -0.25 19.47 -2.23
N PRO A 86 -1.11 20.43 -1.79
CA PRO A 86 -1.26 20.70 -0.36
C PRO A 86 -1.74 19.48 0.42
N ASP A 87 -1.37 19.39 1.69
CA ASP A 87 -1.90 18.38 2.61
C ASP A 87 -3.33 18.79 2.99
N ALA A 88 -4.28 18.35 2.20
CA ALA A 88 -5.70 18.67 2.37
C ALA A 88 -6.52 17.42 2.05
N PRO A 89 -7.71 17.25 2.68
CA PRO A 89 -8.49 16.02 2.51
C PRO A 89 -8.77 15.63 1.05
N GLU A 90 -9.04 16.61 0.19
CA GLU A 90 -9.32 16.36 -1.24
C GLU A 90 -8.14 15.79 -2.01
N ASN A 91 -6.93 15.87 -1.44
CA ASN A 91 -5.71 15.38 -2.09
C ASN A 91 -5.24 14.03 -1.56
N TYR A 92 -6.01 13.39 -0.68
CA TYR A 92 -5.69 12.06 -0.18
C TYR A 92 -6.27 10.98 -1.10
N GLN A 93 -5.45 10.00 -1.43
CA GLN A 93 -5.92 8.77 -2.07
C GLN A 93 -6.42 7.82 -0.99
N ARG A 94 -7.22 6.85 -1.42
CA ARG A 94 -7.59 5.71 -0.58
C ARG A 94 -6.92 4.49 -1.16
N VAL A 95 -6.16 3.78 -0.35
CA VAL A 95 -5.45 2.56 -0.73
C VAL A 95 -6.15 1.39 -0.07
N LEU A 96 -6.62 0.45 -0.89
CA LEU A 96 -7.34 -0.74 -0.43
C LEU A 96 -6.48 -1.96 -0.66
N TRP A 97 -6.29 -2.76 0.39
CA TRP A 97 -5.71 -4.09 0.30
C TRP A 97 -6.79 -5.11 0.57
N ALA A 98 -7.01 -6.03 -0.36
CA ALA A 98 -7.94 -7.14 -0.19
C ALA A 98 -7.15 -8.45 -0.23
N VAL A 99 -7.38 -9.31 0.76
CA VAL A 99 -6.66 -10.57 0.94
C VAL A 99 -7.70 -11.68 0.98
N GLU A 100 -7.67 -12.58 0.00
CA GLU A 100 -8.68 -13.62 -0.15
C GLU A 100 -8.03 -14.98 -0.33
N PRO A 101 -8.57 -16.04 0.32
CA PRO A 101 -8.07 -17.39 0.04
C PRO A 101 -8.25 -17.73 -1.43
N SER A 102 -7.28 -18.46 -2.00
CA SER A 102 -7.37 -18.97 -3.36
C SER A 102 -7.01 -20.46 -3.35
N SER A 103 -7.17 -21.14 -4.49
CA SER A 103 -6.93 -22.58 -4.57
C SER A 103 -5.52 -22.99 -4.16
N ASP A 104 -4.51 -22.14 -4.44
CA ASP A 104 -3.10 -22.44 -4.19
C ASP A 104 -2.47 -21.56 -3.13
N GLY A 105 -3.28 -20.78 -2.40
CA GLY A 105 -2.75 -19.87 -1.38
C GLY A 105 -3.65 -18.67 -1.16
N THR A 106 -3.19 -17.49 -1.56
CA THR A 106 -3.91 -16.24 -1.30
C THR A 106 -3.87 -15.34 -2.53
N ALA A 107 -5.01 -14.74 -2.85
CA ALA A 107 -5.10 -13.68 -3.85
C ALA A 107 -5.02 -12.34 -3.13
N VAL A 108 -4.12 -11.47 -3.57
CA VAL A 108 -3.91 -10.16 -2.98
C VAL A 108 -4.20 -9.10 -4.03
N THR A 109 -5.09 -8.17 -3.69
CA THR A 109 -5.41 -7.04 -4.55
C THR A 109 -5.04 -5.74 -3.85
N VAL A 110 -4.41 -4.82 -4.58
CA VAL A 110 -4.21 -3.45 -4.12
C VAL A 110 -4.91 -2.53 -5.10
N ALA A 111 -5.71 -1.62 -4.59
CA ALA A 111 -6.43 -0.63 -5.40
C ALA A 111 -6.23 0.75 -4.81
N GLU A 112 -6.17 1.75 -5.69
CA GLU A 112 -5.91 3.12 -5.31
C GLU A 112 -6.88 4.02 -6.06
N ASP A 113 -7.50 4.98 -5.38
CA ASP A 113 -8.43 5.92 -6.00
C ASP A 113 -7.92 7.36 -5.86
N ASN A 114 -8.65 8.28 -6.47
CA ASN A 114 -8.38 9.72 -6.38
C ASN A 114 -6.93 10.07 -6.74
N LEU A 115 -6.37 9.37 -7.73
CA LEU A 115 -5.03 9.70 -8.22
C LEU A 115 -5.06 11.08 -8.85
N PRO A 116 -4.04 11.92 -8.59
CA PRO A 116 -4.11 13.33 -9.00
C PRO A 116 -4.03 13.55 -10.51
N SER A 117 -3.49 12.60 -11.27
CA SER A 117 -3.30 12.77 -12.71
C SER A 117 -3.08 11.43 -13.40
N GLU A 118 -3.15 11.42 -14.72
CA GLU A 118 -2.80 10.24 -15.51
C GLU A 118 -1.32 9.89 -15.38
N ASP A 119 -0.47 10.90 -15.17
CA ASP A 119 0.97 10.65 -14.93
C ASP A 119 1.16 9.92 -13.61
N ALA A 120 0.43 10.31 -12.55
CA ALA A 120 0.48 9.63 -11.27
C ALA A 120 -0.02 8.19 -11.39
N LYS A 121 -1.09 7.96 -12.18
CA LYS A 121 -1.58 6.61 -12.45
C LYS A 121 -0.53 5.76 -13.17
N ALA A 122 0.16 6.33 -14.14
CA ALA A 122 1.21 5.61 -14.86
C ALA A 122 2.34 5.18 -13.92
N ILE A 123 2.69 6.02 -12.96
CA ILE A 123 3.70 5.68 -11.94
C ILE A 123 3.20 4.53 -11.07
N SER A 124 1.96 4.61 -10.59
CA SER A 124 1.35 3.54 -9.78
C SER A 124 1.26 2.23 -10.55
N ASP A 125 0.90 2.29 -11.84
CA ASP A 125 0.79 1.09 -12.66
C ASP A 125 2.13 0.42 -12.92
N ARG A 126 3.25 1.12 -12.72
CA ARG A 126 4.59 0.53 -12.78
C ARG A 126 5.05 0.05 -11.41
N SER A 127 4.72 0.79 -10.35
CA SER A 127 5.23 0.52 -9.00
C SER A 127 4.52 -0.63 -8.31
N TRP A 128 3.19 -0.68 -8.39
CA TRP A 128 2.41 -1.71 -7.69
C TRP A 128 2.73 -3.13 -8.15
N PRO A 129 2.83 -3.43 -9.45
CA PRO A 129 3.22 -4.78 -9.87
C PRO A 129 4.57 -5.21 -9.30
N GLN A 130 5.54 -4.30 -9.26
CA GLN A 130 6.85 -4.61 -8.69
C GLN A 130 6.76 -4.86 -7.18
N ALA A 131 5.98 -4.03 -6.47
CA ALA A 131 5.79 -4.21 -5.03
C ALA A 131 5.13 -5.57 -4.74
N LEU A 132 4.13 -5.94 -5.53
CA LEU A 132 3.45 -7.23 -5.38
C LEU A 132 4.39 -8.40 -5.65
N GLU A 133 5.26 -8.30 -6.66
CA GLU A 133 6.26 -9.33 -6.94
C GLU A 133 7.26 -9.44 -5.79
N ASN A 134 7.67 -8.31 -5.21
CA ASN A 134 8.55 -8.29 -4.04
C ASN A 134 7.88 -8.98 -2.84
N LEU A 135 6.59 -8.71 -2.64
CA LEU A 135 5.81 -9.33 -1.57
C LEU A 135 5.76 -10.85 -1.77
N ARG A 136 5.48 -11.29 -3.00
CA ARG A 136 5.44 -12.71 -3.32
C ARG A 136 6.80 -13.37 -3.06
N ALA A 137 7.88 -12.74 -3.50
CA ALA A 137 9.23 -13.28 -3.29
C ALA A 137 9.55 -13.40 -1.80
N LEU A 138 9.15 -12.44 -0.99
CA LEU A 138 9.36 -12.48 0.45
C LEU A 138 8.63 -13.67 1.08
N LEU A 139 7.39 -13.94 0.64
CA LEU A 139 6.54 -14.95 1.27
C LEU A 139 6.76 -16.35 0.73
N GLU A 140 7.24 -16.49 -0.50
CA GLU A 140 7.51 -17.79 -1.12
C GLU A 140 8.99 -18.18 -1.05
N GLY A 141 9.83 -17.23 -0.75
CA GLY A 141 11.28 -17.39 -0.76
C GLY A 141 11.88 -18.11 0.45
#